data_91dc5a11d18e21b3c517d5b87cac4139
#
_entry.id   91dc5a11d18e21b3c517d5b87cac4139
#
_cell.length_a   1.000
_cell.length_b   1.000
_cell.length_c   1.000
_cell.angle_alpha   90.00
_cell.angle_beta   90.00
_cell.angle_gamma   90.00
#
_symmetry.space_group_name_H-M   'P 1'
#
loop_
_entity.id
_entity.type
_entity.pdbx_description
1 polymer ?
#
loop_
_entity_poly.entity_id
_entity_poly.type
_entity_poly.pdbx_seq_one_letter_code
_entity_poly.pdbx_strand_id
1 'polypeptide(L)'
;MKYHLLPLLTAFMLLPLSNVIAAKKVSPEHVAGATTINTVEAKNMFDRGAIFLDVRSNRDWEAGRIPGSKHLELKKIYSQETLAEIASPEDTLVIYCNSTGCTRSAKACKKAVSWKYKNVYYYRLGFPEWQSNGYAIE
;
A
#
# COMPACT_ATOMS: atom_id res chain seq x y z
N MET A 1 32.94 -68.85 24.36
CA MET A 1 32.85 -67.71 23.47
C MET A 1 31.78 -66.74 24.05
N LYS A 2 32.22 -65.64 24.62
CA LYS A 2 31.28 -64.63 25.18
C LYS A 2 31.14 -63.48 24.15
N TYR A 3 30.00 -63.40 23.55
CA TYR A 3 29.67 -62.28 22.64
C TYR A 3 29.19 -61.05 23.46
N HIS A 4 29.99 -59.99 23.51
CA HIS A 4 29.60 -58.73 24.08
C HIS A 4 28.81 -57.95 23.01
N LEU A 5 27.51 -57.86 23.21
CA LEU A 5 26.65 -56.92 22.45
C LEU A 5 26.89 -55.48 22.98
N LEU A 6 27.46 -54.69 22.14
CA LEU A 6 27.55 -53.22 22.36
C LEU A 6 26.21 -52.59 22.01
N PRO A 7 25.57 -51.76 22.88
CA PRO A 7 24.38 -51.05 22.50
C PRO A 7 24.74 -49.86 21.59
N LEU A 8 24.14 -49.86 20.42
CA LEU A 8 24.21 -48.72 19.46
C LEU A 8 23.38 -47.56 20.03
N LEU A 9 24.05 -46.55 20.56
CA LEU A 9 23.41 -45.30 21.02
C LEU A 9 23.08 -44.45 19.79
N THR A 10 21.83 -44.51 19.32
CA THR A 10 21.33 -43.59 18.30
C THR A 10 21.08 -42.21 18.93
N ALA A 11 22.00 -41.31 18.76
CA ALA A 11 21.81 -39.92 19.12
C ALA A 11 20.77 -39.30 18.18
N PHE A 12 19.56 -39.09 18.69
CA PHE A 12 18.49 -38.36 17.99
C PHE A 12 18.82 -36.87 18.08
N MET A 13 19.36 -36.34 17.01
CA MET A 13 19.72 -34.91 16.87
C MET A 13 18.46 -34.09 16.67
N LEU A 14 17.94 -33.51 17.74
CA LEU A 14 16.85 -32.52 17.70
C LEU A 14 17.38 -31.25 17.02
N LEU A 15 17.03 -31.11 15.74
CA LEU A 15 17.22 -29.83 15.04
C LEU A 15 16.24 -28.80 15.61
N PRO A 16 16.70 -27.61 16.03
CA PRO A 16 15.78 -26.57 16.46
C PRO A 16 14.93 -26.13 15.26
N LEU A 17 13.61 -26.26 15.38
CA LEU A 17 12.66 -25.57 14.48
C LEU A 17 12.85 -24.06 14.68
N SER A 18 13.63 -23.44 13.83
CA SER A 18 13.68 -21.98 13.74
C SER A 18 12.34 -21.51 13.20
N ASN A 19 11.47 -21.00 14.07
CA ASN A 19 10.28 -20.29 13.65
C ASN A 19 10.72 -19.01 12.95
N VAL A 20 10.84 -19.05 11.62
CA VAL A 20 10.99 -17.88 10.78
C VAL A 20 9.65 -17.15 10.80
N ILE A 21 9.50 -16.19 11.72
CA ILE A 21 8.38 -15.27 11.70
C ILE A 21 8.59 -14.39 10.47
N ALA A 22 7.81 -14.62 9.41
CA ALA A 22 7.84 -13.77 8.24
C ALA A 22 7.48 -12.33 8.65
N ALA A 23 8.42 -11.38 8.44
CA ALA A 23 8.19 -9.97 8.75
C ALA A 23 6.97 -9.48 7.96
N LYS A 24 5.98 -8.86 8.66
CA LYS A 24 4.80 -8.28 8.03
C LYS A 24 5.25 -7.20 7.05
N LYS A 25 4.80 -7.29 5.79
CA LYS A 25 5.14 -6.31 4.77
C LYS A 25 4.53 -4.96 5.13
N VAL A 26 5.38 -3.95 5.29
CA VAL A 26 4.99 -2.57 5.60
C VAL A 26 5.37 -1.69 4.41
N SER A 27 4.47 -0.75 4.04
CA SER A 27 4.75 0.24 3.00
C SER A 27 5.81 1.24 3.49
N PRO A 28 6.62 1.82 2.59
CA PRO A 28 7.58 2.84 2.97
C PRO A 28 6.88 4.05 3.60
N GLU A 29 7.55 4.75 4.50
CA GLU A 29 7.04 5.98 5.09
C GLU A 29 7.06 7.15 4.12
N HIS A 30 8.05 7.14 3.22
CA HIS A 30 8.26 8.20 2.24
C HIS A 30 8.47 7.62 0.84
N VAL A 31 8.07 8.40 -0.16
CA VAL A 31 8.34 8.13 -1.57
C VAL A 31 9.05 9.35 -2.15
N ALA A 32 10.21 9.16 -2.76
CA ALA A 32 10.97 10.25 -3.35
C ALA A 32 10.15 11.01 -4.40
N GLY A 33 10.10 12.34 -4.28
CA GLY A 33 9.32 13.20 -5.17
C GLY A 33 7.83 13.30 -4.84
N ALA A 34 7.35 12.55 -3.85
CA ALA A 34 5.99 12.69 -3.31
C ALA A 34 6.03 13.18 -1.86
N THR A 35 4.97 13.85 -1.43
CA THR A 35 4.80 14.31 -0.05
C THR A 35 3.90 13.34 0.71
N THR A 36 4.40 12.74 1.79
CA THR A 36 3.57 11.91 2.67
C THR A 36 2.68 12.81 3.52
N ILE A 37 1.39 12.49 3.55
CA ILE A 37 0.38 13.25 4.30
C ILE A 37 -0.38 12.35 5.27
N ASN A 38 -0.82 12.94 6.38
CA ASN A 38 -1.70 12.30 7.34
C ASN A 38 -3.18 12.45 6.96
N THR A 39 -4.10 11.88 7.74
CA THR A 39 -5.53 11.87 7.44
C THR A 39 -6.17 13.26 7.50
N VAL A 40 -5.73 14.13 8.41
CA VAL A 40 -6.23 15.51 8.49
C VAL A 40 -5.78 16.33 7.28
N GLU A 41 -4.54 16.18 6.88
CA GLU A 41 -4.01 16.82 5.67
C GLU A 41 -4.73 16.32 4.40
N ALA A 42 -4.98 15.00 4.31
CA ALA A 42 -5.76 14.42 3.21
C ALA A 42 -7.18 15.01 3.17
N LYS A 43 -7.85 15.14 4.33
CA LYS A 43 -9.18 15.76 4.40
C LYS A 43 -9.16 17.22 3.94
N ASN A 44 -8.17 17.99 4.38
CA ASN A 44 -8.02 19.38 3.93
C ASN A 44 -7.81 19.49 2.41
N MET A 45 -7.05 18.57 1.83
CA MET A 45 -6.85 18.53 0.37
C MET A 45 -8.13 18.12 -0.37
N PHE A 46 -8.88 17.16 0.19
CA PHE A 46 -10.19 16.77 -0.33
C PHE A 46 -11.15 17.97 -0.39
N ASP A 47 -11.24 18.73 0.70
CA ASP A 47 -12.11 19.90 0.79
C ASP A 47 -11.72 21.03 -0.19
N ARG A 48 -10.46 21.06 -0.60
CA ARG A 48 -9.94 22.00 -1.62
C ARG A 48 -10.05 21.48 -3.05
N GLY A 49 -10.62 20.31 -3.25
CA GLY A 49 -10.86 19.74 -4.57
C GLY A 49 -9.66 19.04 -5.22
N ALA A 50 -8.69 18.59 -4.44
CA ALA A 50 -7.61 17.74 -4.95
C ALA A 50 -8.18 16.45 -5.59
N ILE A 51 -7.49 15.94 -6.60
CA ILE A 51 -7.85 14.68 -7.25
C ILE A 51 -7.40 13.53 -6.37
N PHE A 52 -8.35 12.73 -5.88
CA PHE A 52 -8.07 11.51 -5.13
C PHE A 52 -8.05 10.31 -6.07
N LEU A 53 -6.98 9.54 -6.00
CA LEU A 53 -6.77 8.35 -6.82
C LEU A 53 -6.72 7.10 -5.94
N ASP A 54 -7.70 6.21 -6.13
CA ASP A 54 -7.77 4.91 -5.50
C ASP A 54 -7.06 3.86 -6.37
N VAL A 55 -6.03 3.24 -5.85
CA VAL A 55 -5.24 2.22 -6.58
C VAL A 55 -5.44 0.81 -6.04
N ARG A 56 -6.51 0.63 -5.24
CA ARG A 56 -6.90 -0.67 -4.69
C ARG A 56 -7.49 -1.59 -5.76
N SER A 57 -7.78 -2.83 -5.37
CA SER A 57 -8.51 -3.77 -6.21
C SER A 57 -9.93 -3.28 -6.51
N ASN A 58 -10.53 -3.77 -7.60
CA ASN A 58 -11.93 -3.46 -7.92
C ASN A 58 -12.88 -3.86 -6.78
N ARG A 59 -12.63 -5.01 -6.14
CA ARG A 59 -13.42 -5.46 -4.99
C ARG A 59 -13.41 -4.45 -3.84
N ASP A 60 -12.23 -3.91 -3.49
CA ASP A 60 -12.09 -2.95 -2.40
C ASP A 60 -12.75 -1.61 -2.76
N TRP A 61 -12.62 -1.19 -4.01
CA TRP A 61 -13.27 -0.01 -4.56
C TRP A 61 -14.79 -0.08 -4.49
N GLU A 62 -15.38 -1.20 -4.91
CA GLU A 62 -16.83 -1.43 -4.89
C GLU A 62 -17.39 -1.52 -3.46
N ALA A 63 -16.59 -2.00 -2.52
CA ALA A 63 -16.99 -2.11 -1.11
C ALA A 63 -17.08 -0.76 -0.38
N GLY A 64 -16.44 0.28 -0.92
CA GLY A 64 -16.45 1.63 -0.36
C GLY A 64 -15.19 2.40 -0.71
N ARG A 65 -15.30 3.73 -0.85
CA ARG A 65 -14.22 4.60 -1.29
C ARG A 65 -14.37 6.02 -0.76
N ILE A 66 -13.30 6.81 -0.89
CA ILE A 66 -13.38 8.25 -0.64
C ILE A 66 -14.25 8.87 -1.75
N PRO A 67 -15.26 9.71 -1.40
CA PRO A 67 -16.20 10.24 -2.38
C PRO A 67 -15.53 11.00 -3.53
N GLY A 68 -16.01 10.78 -4.75
CA GLY A 68 -15.47 11.44 -5.95
C GLY A 68 -14.06 11.01 -6.34
N SER A 69 -13.44 10.05 -5.65
CA SER A 69 -12.13 9.52 -6.06
C SER A 69 -12.21 8.84 -7.42
N LYS A 70 -11.08 8.79 -8.11
CA LYS A 70 -10.93 8.11 -9.39
C LYS A 70 -10.28 6.75 -9.14
N HIS A 71 -10.72 5.73 -9.85
CA HIS A 71 -10.21 4.37 -9.69
C HIS A 71 -9.26 3.98 -10.82
N LEU A 72 -8.02 3.69 -10.46
CA LEU A 72 -7.03 3.08 -11.35
C LEU A 72 -6.31 1.94 -10.61
N GLU A 73 -6.86 0.74 -10.67
CA GLU A 73 -6.25 -0.43 -10.03
C GLU A 73 -4.80 -0.62 -10.48
N LEU A 74 -3.85 -0.54 -9.53
CA LEU A 74 -2.42 -0.53 -9.83
C LEU A 74 -1.97 -1.69 -10.71
N LYS A 75 -2.52 -2.88 -10.49
CA LYS A 75 -2.08 -4.10 -11.15
C LYS A 75 -2.69 -4.32 -12.54
N LYS A 76 -3.73 -3.58 -12.90
CA LYS A 76 -4.51 -3.83 -14.12
C LYS A 76 -4.49 -2.67 -15.10
N ILE A 77 -4.84 -1.48 -14.63
CA ILE A 77 -5.15 -0.35 -15.51
C ILE A 77 -4.32 0.91 -15.24
N TYR A 78 -3.50 0.94 -14.19
CA TYR A 78 -2.69 2.11 -13.85
C TYR A 78 -1.49 2.24 -14.79
N SER A 79 -1.56 3.20 -15.69
CA SER A 79 -0.50 3.56 -16.63
C SER A 79 -0.37 5.08 -16.77
N GLN A 80 0.63 5.54 -17.49
CA GLN A 80 0.78 6.96 -17.77
C GLN A 80 -0.39 7.50 -18.59
N GLU A 81 -0.87 6.72 -19.56
CA GLU A 81 -1.98 7.06 -20.44
C GLU A 81 -3.28 7.19 -19.65
N THR A 82 -3.61 6.19 -18.83
CA THR A 82 -4.87 6.21 -18.04
C THR A 82 -4.85 7.28 -16.96
N LEU A 83 -3.69 7.56 -16.36
CA LEU A 83 -3.56 8.67 -15.41
C LEU A 83 -3.75 10.03 -16.11
N ALA A 84 -3.24 10.20 -17.34
CA ALA A 84 -3.38 11.43 -18.11
C ALA A 84 -4.83 11.73 -18.52
N GLU A 85 -5.70 10.74 -18.57
CA GLU A 85 -7.15 10.92 -18.79
C GLU A 85 -7.85 11.54 -17.56
N ILE A 86 -7.25 11.43 -16.37
CA ILE A 86 -7.81 11.83 -15.09
C ILE A 86 -7.21 13.15 -14.59
N ALA A 87 -5.89 13.32 -14.73
CA ALA A 87 -5.13 14.41 -14.16
C ALA A 87 -3.99 14.86 -15.08
N SER A 88 -3.73 16.14 -15.08
CA SER A 88 -2.52 16.71 -15.71
C SER A 88 -1.33 16.71 -14.73
N PRO A 89 -0.08 16.81 -15.24
CA PRO A 89 1.10 16.86 -14.38
C PRO A 89 1.15 18.02 -13.36
N GLU A 90 0.37 19.05 -13.57
CA GLU A 90 0.29 20.22 -12.68
C GLU A 90 -0.80 20.09 -11.60
N ASP A 91 -1.71 19.12 -11.75
CA ASP A 91 -2.79 18.92 -10.79
C ASP A 91 -2.29 18.38 -9.45
N THR A 92 -3.04 18.68 -8.38
CA THR A 92 -2.81 18.13 -7.06
C THR A 92 -3.42 16.73 -6.99
N LEU A 93 -2.57 15.72 -6.87
CA LEU A 93 -2.94 14.31 -6.91
C LEU A 93 -2.66 13.64 -5.56
N VAL A 94 -3.71 13.17 -4.88
CA VAL A 94 -3.62 12.40 -3.64
C VAL A 94 -3.85 10.93 -3.95
N ILE A 95 -2.87 10.09 -3.71
CA ILE A 95 -2.91 8.65 -4.03
C ILE A 95 -3.01 7.84 -2.74
N TYR A 96 -4.00 6.95 -2.68
CA TYR A 96 -4.23 6.09 -1.53
C TYR A 96 -4.53 4.64 -1.90
N CYS A 97 -4.35 3.75 -0.93
CA CYS A 97 -4.84 2.37 -0.98
C CYS A 97 -5.42 1.97 0.39
N ASN A 98 -5.23 0.74 0.84
CA ASN A 98 -5.81 0.30 2.11
C ASN A 98 -5.06 0.90 3.32
N SER A 99 -4.05 0.21 3.85
CA SER A 99 -3.35 0.64 5.07
C SER A 99 -1.84 0.62 4.85
N THR A 100 -1.09 0.85 5.93
CA THR A 100 0.38 0.77 5.92
C THR A 100 0.93 -0.60 5.49
N GLY A 101 0.11 -1.66 5.50
CA GLY A 101 0.45 -2.97 4.93
C GLY A 101 0.31 -3.05 3.41
N CYS A 102 -0.31 -2.05 2.77
CA CYS A 102 -0.51 -2.00 1.32
C CYS A 102 0.57 -1.15 0.65
N THR A 103 1.33 -1.74 -0.28
CA THR A 103 2.39 -1.03 -1.01
C THR A 103 1.94 -0.41 -2.33
N ARG A 104 0.66 -0.54 -2.70
CA ARG A 104 0.15 -0.07 -4.01
C ARG A 104 0.24 1.43 -4.17
N SER A 105 -0.17 2.21 -3.15
CA SER A 105 -0.11 3.67 -3.21
C SER A 105 1.33 4.19 -3.30
N ALA A 106 2.28 3.59 -2.58
CA ALA A 106 3.70 3.95 -2.71
C ALA A 106 4.23 3.70 -4.13
N LYS A 107 3.89 2.55 -4.72
CA LYS A 107 4.28 2.21 -6.10
C LYS A 107 3.63 3.14 -7.11
N ALA A 108 2.36 3.48 -6.92
CA ALA A 108 1.64 4.42 -7.78
C ALA A 108 2.24 5.83 -7.71
N CYS A 109 2.55 6.33 -6.50
CA CYS A 109 3.25 7.60 -6.31
C CYS A 109 4.59 7.62 -7.05
N LYS A 110 5.41 6.57 -6.89
CA LYS A 110 6.70 6.46 -7.58
C LYS A 110 6.55 6.54 -9.11
N LYS A 111 5.55 5.87 -9.67
CA LYS A 111 5.27 5.93 -11.11
C LYS A 111 4.81 7.32 -11.52
N ALA A 112 3.86 7.94 -10.82
CA ALA A 112 3.39 9.28 -11.11
C ALA A 112 4.53 10.31 -11.11
N VAL A 113 5.42 10.26 -10.12
CA VAL A 113 6.63 11.10 -10.07
C VAL A 113 7.54 10.85 -11.28
N SER A 114 7.74 9.60 -11.68
CA SER A 114 8.54 9.26 -12.87
C SER A 114 7.90 9.78 -14.18
N TRP A 115 6.59 9.94 -14.22
CA TRP A 115 5.82 10.52 -15.32
C TRP A 115 5.69 12.05 -15.24
N LYS A 116 6.51 12.68 -14.37
CA LYS A 116 6.59 14.14 -14.22
C LYS A 116 5.39 14.84 -13.59
N TYR A 117 4.55 14.10 -12.86
CA TYR A 117 3.56 14.73 -11.98
C TYR A 117 4.28 15.46 -10.85
N LYS A 118 3.96 16.74 -10.65
CA LYS A 118 4.72 17.62 -9.76
C LYS A 118 4.17 17.69 -8.34
N ASN A 119 2.87 17.49 -8.17
CA ASN A 119 2.16 17.65 -6.92
C ASN A 119 1.54 16.32 -6.48
N VAL A 120 2.40 15.32 -6.19
CA VAL A 120 2.02 13.98 -5.78
C VAL A 120 2.04 13.89 -4.26
N TYR A 121 0.91 13.54 -3.68
CA TYR A 121 0.71 13.36 -2.24
C TYR A 121 0.41 11.90 -1.94
N TYR A 122 1.22 11.35 -1.04
CA TYR A 122 1.14 9.97 -0.62
C TYR A 122 0.32 9.84 0.66
N TYR A 123 -0.96 9.46 0.53
CA TYR A 123 -1.83 9.19 1.67
C TYR A 123 -1.65 7.74 2.12
N ARG A 124 -0.58 7.50 2.90
CA ARG A 124 -0.11 6.17 3.32
C ARG A 124 -1.11 5.42 4.19
N LEU A 125 -1.82 6.11 5.10
CA LEU A 125 -2.78 5.52 6.02
C LEU A 125 -4.02 4.98 5.29
N GLY A 126 -4.42 5.61 4.21
CA GLY A 126 -5.39 5.11 3.26
C GLY A 126 -6.83 5.09 3.72
N PHE A 127 -7.65 4.34 2.98
CA PHE A 127 -9.09 4.33 3.15
C PHE A 127 -9.58 3.91 4.55
N PRO A 128 -9.06 2.87 5.20
CA PRO A 128 -9.52 2.48 6.54
C PRO A 128 -9.36 3.59 7.58
N GLU A 129 -8.26 4.35 7.52
CA GLU A 129 -8.03 5.47 8.43
C GLU A 129 -8.97 6.65 8.13
N TRP A 130 -9.25 6.92 6.86
CA TRP A 130 -10.28 7.88 6.45
C TRP A 130 -11.64 7.54 7.05
N GLN A 131 -12.05 6.29 6.90
CA GLN A 131 -13.32 5.78 7.41
C GLN A 131 -13.39 5.82 8.95
N SER A 132 -12.33 5.42 9.65
CA SER A 132 -12.28 5.40 11.11
C SER A 132 -12.32 6.80 11.74
N ASN A 133 -11.92 7.84 10.98
CA ASN A 133 -12.08 9.24 11.38
C ASN A 133 -13.50 9.78 11.16
N GLY A 134 -14.44 8.94 10.70
CA GLY A 134 -15.84 9.33 10.50
C GLY A 134 -16.08 10.21 9.27
N TYR A 135 -15.12 10.29 8.34
CA TYR A 135 -15.31 11.06 7.11
C TYR A 135 -16.24 10.34 6.15
N ALA A 136 -16.93 11.12 5.29
CA ALA A 136 -17.88 10.58 4.34
C ALA A 136 -17.22 9.55 3.39
N ILE A 137 -17.97 8.52 3.06
CA ILE A 137 -17.62 7.47 2.09
C ILE A 137 -18.76 7.27 1.10
N GLU A 138 -18.45 6.74 -0.07
CA GLU A 138 -19.45 6.29 -1.04
C GLU A 138 -19.24 4.83 -1.43
#